data_daca188e90f1c340a33a7126492fa3c3
#
_entry.id   daca188e90f1c340a33a7126492fa3c3
#
_cell.length_a   1.000
_cell.length_b   1.000
_cell.length_c   1.000
_cell.angle_alpha   90.00
_cell.angle_beta   90.00
_cell.angle_gamma   90.00
#
_symmetry.space_group_name_H-M   'P 1'
#
loop_
_entity.id
_entity.type
_entity.pdbx_description
1 polymer ?
#
loop_
_entity_poly.entity_id
_entity_poly.type
_entity_poly.pdbx_seq_one_letter_code
_entity_poly.pdbx_strand_id
1 'polypeptide(L)'
;FGKSFICLDDKNNKNLIKNLENKNYYTYGLDSKSNFCIKNIKQFRQYSEFDLKITLPNKKNRLIKKIRIPLLGVHNILNSVAAAALSITVGLTVSNIKKGLKNFKGVQRRFNKIFTYNKVDFFDDYAHHPTEIKVVLDGVSNVYDSYEKVCIFQPHRISRLKDLKKEFTYAFKGADKVILFPIYTAGEKIKLGFSYLNFAKEVIKNSKVKVFLIDNKFQLAKYIKNNIYGKKIVIGMGAGSISTWMRELPKLL
;
A
#
# COMPACT_ATOMS: atom_id res chain seq x y z
N PHE A 1 26.77 11.35 -13.62
CA PHE A 1 25.90 11.91 -14.67
C PHE A 1 24.52 11.23 -14.75
N GLY A 2 23.86 11.02 -13.59
CA GLY A 2 22.53 10.45 -13.54
C GLY A 2 21.41 11.49 -13.65
N LYS A 3 20.18 11.05 -13.98
CA LYS A 3 18.97 11.87 -13.87
C LYS A 3 18.13 11.39 -12.70
N SER A 4 17.59 12.32 -11.93
CA SER A 4 16.63 12.03 -10.87
C SER A 4 15.21 11.98 -11.44
N PHE A 5 14.35 11.14 -10.84
CA PHE A 5 12.91 11.09 -11.13
C PHE A 5 12.16 11.43 -9.84
N ILE A 6 11.41 12.53 -9.85
CA ILE A 6 10.82 13.12 -8.66
C ILE A 6 9.29 13.11 -8.78
N CYS A 7 8.61 12.52 -7.78
CA CYS A 7 7.15 12.52 -7.72
C CYS A 7 6.63 13.91 -7.33
N LEU A 8 5.82 14.53 -8.19
CA LEU A 8 5.21 15.84 -7.91
C LEU A 8 3.97 15.79 -7.03
N ASP A 9 3.43 14.61 -6.75
CA ASP A 9 2.25 14.50 -5.89
C ASP A 9 2.60 14.65 -4.40
N ASP A 10 3.89 14.51 -4.06
CA ASP A 10 4.39 14.75 -2.70
C ASP A 10 4.73 16.24 -2.47
N LYS A 11 4.19 16.80 -1.38
CA LYS A 11 4.38 18.21 -1.02
C LYS A 11 5.85 18.55 -0.73
N ASN A 12 6.58 17.63 -0.08
CA ASN A 12 7.98 17.85 0.26
C ASN A 12 8.84 17.86 -1.00
N ASN A 13 8.55 16.98 -1.95
CA ASN A 13 9.22 16.95 -3.25
C ASN A 13 8.96 18.24 -4.05
N LYS A 14 7.73 18.77 -4.01
CA LYS A 14 7.43 20.08 -4.64
C LYS A 14 8.25 21.21 -4.03
N ASN A 15 8.43 21.19 -2.71
CA ASN A 15 9.27 22.21 -2.05
C ASN A 15 10.75 22.00 -2.34
N LEU A 16 11.22 20.77 -2.35
CA LEU A 16 12.60 20.43 -2.71
C LEU A 16 12.96 20.96 -4.09
N ILE A 17 12.12 20.72 -5.09
CA ILE A 17 12.37 21.15 -6.49
C ILE A 17 12.52 22.66 -6.62
N LYS A 18 11.81 23.45 -5.82
CA LYS A 18 11.92 24.92 -5.85
C LYS A 18 13.33 25.43 -5.51
N ASN A 19 14.05 24.66 -4.69
CA ASN A 19 15.37 25.00 -4.16
C ASN A 19 16.52 24.27 -4.89
N LEU A 20 16.21 23.46 -5.91
CA LEU A 20 17.24 22.78 -6.70
C LEU A 20 17.83 23.70 -7.75
N GLU A 21 19.11 24.03 -7.62
CA GLU A 21 19.89 24.78 -8.61
C GLU A 21 20.08 24.00 -9.91
N ASN A 22 20.37 22.70 -9.78
CA ASN A 22 20.58 21.80 -10.91
C ASN A 22 19.27 21.12 -11.34
N LYS A 23 18.81 21.42 -12.57
CA LYS A 23 17.58 20.88 -13.15
C LYS A 23 17.78 19.53 -13.88
N ASN A 24 18.74 18.71 -13.46
CA ASN A 24 18.97 17.41 -14.08
C ASN A 24 18.00 16.32 -13.53
N TYR A 25 16.71 16.60 -13.58
CA TYR A 25 15.66 15.69 -13.16
C TYR A 25 14.48 15.69 -14.13
N TYR A 26 13.70 14.64 -14.04
CA TYR A 26 12.35 14.55 -14.60
C TYR A 26 11.34 14.38 -13.48
N THR A 27 10.11 14.83 -13.72
CA THR A 27 9.01 14.74 -12.76
C THR A 27 7.96 13.76 -13.24
N TYR A 28 7.30 13.07 -12.30
CA TYR A 28 6.19 12.21 -12.59
C TYR A 28 5.08 12.36 -11.55
N GLY A 29 3.86 11.94 -11.90
CA GLY A 29 2.72 11.95 -10.98
C GLY A 29 1.39 12.26 -11.66
N LEU A 30 0.38 12.53 -10.84
CA LEU A 30 -0.95 12.98 -11.25
C LEU A 30 -0.96 14.47 -11.61
N ASP A 31 -0.04 15.24 -11.03
CA ASP A 31 0.08 16.67 -11.28
C ASP A 31 0.28 16.92 -12.78
N SER A 32 -0.57 17.79 -13.36
CA SER A 32 -0.55 18.10 -14.80
C SER A 32 0.75 18.71 -15.31
N LYS A 33 1.57 19.27 -14.40
CA LYS A 33 2.89 19.84 -14.67
C LYS A 33 4.00 18.79 -14.74
N SER A 34 3.71 17.53 -14.40
CA SER A 34 4.69 16.45 -14.46
C SER A 34 5.13 16.15 -15.88
N ASN A 35 6.43 15.88 -16.07
CA ASN A 35 6.97 15.41 -17.36
C ASN A 35 6.32 14.08 -17.80
N PHE A 36 6.06 13.21 -16.83
CA PHE A 36 5.35 11.95 -17.01
C PHE A 36 4.04 12.01 -16.21
N CYS A 37 2.99 12.52 -16.85
CA CYS A 37 1.72 12.80 -16.21
C CYS A 37 0.73 11.65 -16.39
N ILE A 38 0.21 11.13 -15.29
CA ILE A 38 -0.78 10.06 -15.26
C ILE A 38 -2.16 10.62 -15.60
N LYS A 39 -2.89 9.92 -16.47
CA LYS A 39 -4.25 10.27 -16.89
C LYS A 39 -5.16 9.03 -16.89
N ASN A 40 -6.47 9.25 -16.84
CA ASN A 40 -7.49 8.23 -17.09
C ASN A 40 -7.32 6.94 -16.28
N ILE A 41 -7.08 7.05 -14.98
CA ILE A 41 -6.93 5.90 -14.09
C ILE A 41 -8.25 5.13 -14.00
N LYS A 42 -8.17 3.81 -14.20
CA LYS A 42 -9.22 2.85 -13.93
C LYS A 42 -8.67 1.72 -13.08
N GLN A 43 -9.36 1.36 -12.01
CA GLN A 43 -8.96 0.27 -11.13
C GLN A 43 -9.99 -0.86 -11.19
N PHE A 44 -9.50 -2.08 -11.37
CA PHE A 44 -10.27 -3.31 -11.42
C PHE A 44 -9.74 -4.25 -10.33
N ARG A 45 -10.46 -5.30 -9.98
CA ARG A 45 -10.02 -6.22 -8.91
C ARG A 45 -8.67 -6.90 -9.15
N GLN A 46 -8.28 -7.07 -10.42
CA GLN A 46 -7.06 -7.81 -10.77
C GLN A 46 -5.98 -6.94 -11.38
N TYR A 47 -6.28 -5.72 -11.78
CA TYR A 47 -5.32 -4.83 -12.42
C TYR A 47 -5.75 -3.37 -12.34
N SER A 48 -4.80 -2.47 -12.50
CA SER A 48 -5.04 -1.05 -12.79
C SER A 48 -4.67 -0.73 -14.23
N GLU A 49 -5.42 0.19 -14.86
CA GLU A 49 -5.16 0.71 -16.20
C GLU A 49 -5.09 2.23 -16.16
N PHE A 50 -4.15 2.80 -16.89
CA PHE A 50 -3.97 4.26 -16.96
C PHE A 50 -3.35 4.67 -18.29
N ASP A 51 -3.44 5.96 -18.60
CA ASP A 51 -2.73 6.59 -19.71
C ASP A 51 -1.52 7.40 -19.17
N LEU A 52 -0.46 7.52 -19.94
CA LEU A 52 0.74 8.28 -19.62
C LEU A 52 0.99 9.34 -20.67
N LYS A 53 0.79 10.63 -20.31
CA LYS A 53 1.18 11.78 -21.10
C LYS A 53 2.64 12.10 -20.78
N ILE A 54 3.47 12.23 -21.82
CA ILE A 54 4.90 12.52 -21.73
C ILE A 54 5.18 13.87 -22.37
N THR A 55 5.77 14.76 -21.59
CA THR A 55 6.18 16.10 -22.03
C THR A 55 7.64 16.31 -21.61
N LEU A 56 8.55 16.10 -22.54
CA LEU A 56 10.01 16.27 -22.32
C LEU A 56 10.53 17.47 -23.08
N PRO A 57 11.54 18.18 -22.54
CA PRO A 57 12.21 19.27 -23.26
C PRO A 57 12.70 18.80 -24.63
N ASN A 58 12.49 19.62 -25.65
CA ASN A 58 12.94 19.39 -27.03
C ASN A 58 12.44 18.09 -27.69
N LYS A 59 11.35 17.51 -27.16
CA LYS A 59 10.69 16.33 -27.76
C LYS A 59 9.21 16.58 -27.98
N LYS A 60 8.63 15.96 -29.02
CA LYS A 60 7.18 16.00 -29.25
C LYS A 60 6.43 15.34 -28.08
N ASN A 61 5.34 15.96 -27.67
CA ASN A 61 4.44 15.36 -26.68
C ASN A 61 3.94 14.00 -27.14
N ARG A 62 3.91 13.03 -26.24
CA ARG A 62 3.43 11.67 -26.53
C ARG A 62 2.35 11.28 -25.52
N LEU A 63 1.38 10.50 -25.96
CA LEU A 63 0.37 9.87 -25.12
C LEU A 63 0.42 8.36 -25.31
N ILE A 64 0.78 7.65 -24.26
CA ILE A 64 0.74 6.18 -24.22
C ILE A 64 -0.57 5.79 -23.55
N LYS A 65 -1.50 5.23 -24.31
CA LYS A 65 -2.82 4.82 -23.79
C LYS A 65 -2.80 3.40 -23.25
N LYS A 66 -3.67 3.12 -22.26
CA LYS A 66 -4.00 1.76 -21.76
C LYS A 66 -2.75 0.99 -21.31
N ILE A 67 -1.96 1.59 -20.41
CA ILE A 67 -0.92 0.86 -19.69
C ILE A 67 -1.61 0.06 -18.58
N ARG A 68 -1.32 -1.23 -18.48
CA ARG A 68 -1.89 -2.13 -17.46
C ARG A 68 -0.81 -2.65 -16.53
N ILE A 69 -1.15 -2.68 -15.24
CA ILE A 69 -0.34 -3.30 -14.19
C ILE A 69 -1.22 -4.23 -13.36
N PRO A 70 -0.78 -5.43 -12.99
CA PRO A 70 -1.56 -6.37 -12.16
C PRO A 70 -1.46 -6.02 -10.67
N LEU A 71 -1.54 -4.74 -10.35
CA LEU A 71 -1.42 -4.18 -9.01
C LEU A 71 -2.53 -3.16 -8.78
N LEU A 72 -2.99 -3.08 -7.54
CA LEU A 72 -4.01 -2.13 -7.11
C LEU A 72 -3.40 -0.91 -6.41
N GLY A 73 -4.15 0.18 -6.41
CA GLY A 73 -3.80 1.40 -5.71
C GLY A 73 -2.97 2.38 -6.54
N VAL A 74 -3.25 3.67 -6.33
CA VAL A 74 -2.59 4.77 -7.05
C VAL A 74 -1.07 4.78 -6.80
N HIS A 75 -0.63 4.38 -5.61
CA HIS A 75 0.79 4.28 -5.29
C HIS A 75 1.54 3.27 -6.19
N ASN A 76 0.92 2.16 -6.56
CA ASN A 76 1.51 1.20 -7.49
C ASN A 76 1.53 1.73 -8.92
N ILE A 77 0.54 2.53 -9.31
CA ILE A 77 0.55 3.26 -10.58
C ILE A 77 1.73 4.25 -10.60
N LEU A 78 1.92 5.04 -9.53
CA LEU A 78 3.04 5.97 -9.39
C LEU A 78 4.40 5.26 -9.50
N ASN A 79 4.58 4.14 -8.80
CA ASN A 79 5.79 3.32 -8.88
C ASN A 79 6.04 2.80 -10.31
N SER A 80 4.97 2.36 -10.98
CA SER A 80 5.05 1.86 -12.36
C SER A 80 5.39 2.98 -13.35
N VAL A 81 4.90 4.19 -13.10
CA VAL A 81 5.25 5.36 -13.93
C VAL A 81 6.70 5.78 -13.70
N ALA A 82 7.22 5.73 -12.48
CA ALA A 82 8.65 5.95 -12.21
C ALA A 82 9.52 4.95 -13.00
N ALA A 83 9.17 3.66 -12.96
CA ALA A 83 9.85 2.63 -13.73
C ALA A 83 9.73 2.85 -15.25
N ALA A 84 8.54 3.20 -15.75
CA ALA A 84 8.31 3.50 -17.16
C ALA A 84 9.10 4.75 -17.61
N ALA A 85 9.14 5.80 -16.80
CA ALA A 85 9.87 7.03 -17.08
C ALA A 85 11.38 6.75 -17.21
N LEU A 86 11.94 5.99 -16.27
CA LEU A 86 13.32 5.54 -16.34
C LEU A 86 13.56 4.72 -17.62
N SER A 87 12.71 3.73 -17.90
CA SER A 87 12.84 2.86 -19.07
C SER A 87 12.78 3.63 -20.40
N ILE A 88 11.90 4.63 -20.49
CA ILE A 88 11.80 5.52 -21.68
C ILE A 88 13.07 6.35 -21.87
N THR A 89 13.65 6.84 -20.76
CA THR A 89 14.85 7.67 -20.83
C THR A 89 16.10 6.90 -21.23
N VAL A 90 16.17 5.61 -20.92
CA VAL A 90 17.25 4.72 -21.38
C VAL A 90 16.96 4.05 -22.73
N GLY A 91 15.87 4.45 -23.42
CA GLY A 91 15.61 4.06 -24.80
C GLY A 91 14.76 2.82 -25.01
N LEU A 92 14.11 2.25 -23.98
CA LEU A 92 13.22 1.10 -24.17
C LEU A 92 11.98 1.48 -25.00
N THR A 93 11.51 0.55 -25.82
CA THR A 93 10.29 0.75 -26.63
C THR A 93 9.04 0.71 -25.76
N VAL A 94 8.00 1.45 -26.17
CA VAL A 94 6.71 1.45 -25.49
C VAL A 94 6.10 0.04 -25.40
N SER A 95 6.29 -0.78 -26.42
CA SER A 95 5.83 -2.17 -26.45
C SER A 95 6.46 -2.99 -25.33
N ASN A 96 7.79 -2.91 -25.18
CA ASN A 96 8.52 -3.63 -24.14
C ASN A 96 8.13 -3.17 -22.74
N ILE A 97 7.93 -1.86 -22.55
CA ILE A 97 7.50 -1.28 -21.28
C ILE A 97 6.10 -1.78 -20.90
N LYS A 98 5.14 -1.71 -21.84
CA LYS A 98 3.79 -2.24 -21.59
C LYS A 98 3.79 -3.74 -21.29
N LYS A 99 4.58 -4.53 -22.03
CA LYS A 99 4.71 -5.98 -21.79
C LYS A 99 5.33 -6.25 -20.40
N GLY A 100 6.41 -5.55 -20.04
CA GLY A 100 7.06 -5.69 -18.74
C GLY A 100 6.13 -5.34 -17.59
N LEU A 101 5.44 -4.21 -17.66
CA LEU A 101 4.50 -3.77 -16.63
C LEU A 101 3.29 -4.72 -16.50
N LYS A 102 2.71 -5.18 -17.62
CA LYS A 102 1.60 -6.12 -17.61
C LYS A 102 1.96 -7.48 -17.00
N ASN A 103 3.19 -7.95 -17.23
CA ASN A 103 3.67 -9.24 -16.76
C ASN A 103 4.35 -9.19 -15.38
N PHE A 104 4.44 -8.02 -14.79
CA PHE A 104 5.05 -7.83 -13.47
C PHE A 104 4.20 -8.51 -12.40
N LYS A 105 4.75 -9.53 -11.74
CA LYS A 105 4.03 -10.33 -10.73
C LYS A 105 3.94 -9.66 -9.35
N GLY A 106 4.36 -8.40 -9.24
CA GLY A 106 4.45 -7.69 -7.97
C GLY A 106 5.71 -8.04 -7.18
N VAL A 107 5.87 -7.38 -6.04
CA VAL A 107 6.89 -7.68 -5.04
C VAL A 107 6.19 -8.41 -3.90
N GLN A 108 6.83 -9.42 -3.32
CA GLN A 108 6.28 -10.10 -2.15
C GLN A 108 5.87 -9.10 -1.06
N ARG A 109 4.78 -9.38 -0.37
CA ARG A 109 4.24 -8.53 0.69
C ARG A 109 3.84 -7.12 0.20
N ARG A 110 3.32 -7.00 -1.03
CA ARG A 110 2.73 -5.78 -1.59
C ARG A 110 1.36 -6.11 -2.15
N PHE A 111 0.37 -6.22 -1.25
CA PHE A 111 -1.00 -6.61 -1.53
C PHE A 111 -1.09 -7.92 -2.34
N ASN A 112 -0.32 -8.92 -1.91
CA ASN A 112 -0.31 -10.23 -2.57
C ASN A 112 -1.40 -11.11 -2.00
N LYS A 113 -2.25 -11.68 -2.87
CA LYS A 113 -3.16 -12.75 -2.48
C LYS A 113 -2.34 -13.98 -2.10
N ILE A 114 -2.58 -14.53 -0.90
CA ILE A 114 -1.84 -15.67 -0.36
C ILE A 114 -2.66 -16.96 -0.35
N PHE A 115 -3.95 -16.88 -0.04
CA PHE A 115 -4.89 -18.02 -0.10
C PHE A 115 -6.34 -17.54 -0.12
N THR A 116 -7.27 -18.49 -0.28
CA THR A 116 -8.72 -18.29 -0.14
C THR A 116 -9.26 -19.28 0.88
N TYR A 117 -10.09 -18.81 1.79
CA TYR A 117 -10.80 -19.63 2.77
C TYR A 117 -12.27 -19.20 2.83
N ASN A 118 -13.22 -20.16 2.80
CA ASN A 118 -14.67 -19.89 2.79
C ASN A 118 -15.09 -18.82 1.75
N LYS A 119 -14.49 -18.86 0.54
CA LYS A 119 -14.69 -17.88 -0.54
C LYS A 119 -14.23 -16.46 -0.21
N VAL A 120 -13.46 -16.28 0.86
CA VAL A 120 -12.84 -15.02 1.26
C VAL A 120 -11.37 -15.02 0.87
N ASP A 121 -10.92 -13.98 0.19
CA ASP A 121 -9.52 -13.81 -0.23
C ASP A 121 -8.70 -13.16 0.88
N PHE A 122 -7.52 -13.73 1.11
CA PHE A 122 -6.53 -13.26 2.10
C PHE A 122 -5.32 -12.69 1.39
N PHE A 123 -4.94 -11.48 1.79
CA PHE A 123 -3.82 -10.73 1.24
C PHE A 123 -2.76 -10.45 2.30
N ASP A 124 -1.51 -10.35 1.86
CA ASP A 124 -0.34 -9.98 2.69
C ASP A 124 0.25 -8.68 2.17
N ASP A 125 0.44 -7.70 3.08
CA ASP A 125 1.04 -6.42 2.77
C ASP A 125 2.09 -6.03 3.82
N TYR A 126 3.15 -5.37 3.38
CA TYR A 126 4.24 -4.90 4.24
C TYR A 126 3.92 -3.60 4.98
N ALA A 127 2.78 -2.99 4.71
CA ALA A 127 2.37 -1.72 5.30
C ALA A 127 2.50 -1.75 6.83
N HIS A 128 3.35 -0.88 7.36
CA HIS A 128 3.69 -0.76 8.76
C HIS A 128 3.87 0.69 9.22
N HIS A 129 3.65 1.64 8.33
CA HIS A 129 3.58 3.08 8.57
C HIS A 129 2.12 3.56 8.38
N PRO A 130 1.62 4.54 9.15
CA PRO A 130 0.23 5.01 9.04
C PRO A 130 -0.18 5.39 7.62
N THR A 131 0.69 6.08 6.91
CA THR A 131 0.45 6.46 5.50
C THR A 131 0.30 5.25 4.59
N GLU A 132 1.15 4.22 4.77
CA GLU A 132 1.08 2.99 3.97
C GLU A 132 -0.23 2.24 4.23
N ILE A 133 -0.62 2.07 5.51
CA ILE A 133 -1.88 1.43 5.92
C ILE A 133 -3.06 2.14 5.26
N LYS A 134 -3.11 3.47 5.38
CA LYS A 134 -4.16 4.28 4.78
C LYS A 134 -4.23 4.08 3.27
N VAL A 135 -3.11 4.16 2.57
CA VAL A 135 -3.05 4.03 1.11
C VAL A 135 -3.52 2.64 0.64
N VAL A 136 -3.14 1.58 1.36
CA VAL A 136 -3.60 0.21 1.04
C VAL A 136 -5.11 0.09 1.26
N LEU A 137 -5.63 0.56 2.40
CA LEU A 137 -7.06 0.49 2.72
C LEU A 137 -7.91 1.36 1.77
N ASP A 138 -7.45 2.55 1.40
CA ASP A 138 -8.11 3.40 0.41
C ASP A 138 -8.17 2.70 -0.96
N GLY A 139 -7.06 2.07 -1.38
CA GLY A 139 -7.02 1.29 -2.63
C GLY A 139 -7.98 0.10 -2.63
N VAL A 140 -8.08 -0.59 -1.49
CA VAL A 140 -9.03 -1.70 -1.30
C VAL A 140 -10.47 -1.20 -1.32
N SER A 141 -10.77 -0.10 -0.65
CA SER A 141 -12.12 0.47 -0.58
C SER A 141 -12.65 0.86 -1.97
N ASN A 142 -11.79 1.34 -2.86
CA ASN A 142 -12.17 1.70 -4.23
C ASN A 142 -12.55 0.50 -5.11
N VAL A 143 -12.05 -0.69 -4.78
CA VAL A 143 -12.24 -1.90 -5.61
C VAL A 143 -13.18 -2.91 -4.95
N TYR A 144 -13.22 -2.92 -3.63
CA TYR A 144 -14.01 -3.82 -2.79
C TYR A 144 -15.01 -3.03 -1.92
N ASP A 145 -15.68 -2.03 -2.51
CA ASP A 145 -16.61 -1.12 -1.82
C ASP A 145 -17.70 -1.85 -1.03
N SER A 146 -18.29 -2.88 -1.64
CA SER A 146 -19.37 -3.70 -1.06
C SER A 146 -18.89 -4.88 -0.20
N TYR A 147 -17.58 -4.99 0.08
CA TYR A 147 -17.00 -6.04 0.91
C TYR A 147 -16.69 -5.53 2.32
N GLU A 148 -16.94 -6.35 3.34
CA GLU A 148 -16.42 -6.08 4.68
C GLU A 148 -14.90 -6.24 4.68
N LYS A 149 -14.18 -5.18 5.07
CA LYS A 149 -12.71 -5.10 5.05
C LYS A 149 -12.18 -5.40 6.45
N VAL A 150 -11.51 -6.55 6.59
CA VAL A 150 -10.89 -6.98 7.84
C VAL A 150 -9.38 -6.77 7.72
N CYS A 151 -8.84 -5.83 8.47
CA CYS A 151 -7.42 -5.56 8.57
C CYS A 151 -6.83 -6.32 9.76
N ILE A 152 -5.83 -7.15 9.53
CA ILE A 152 -5.04 -7.80 10.56
C ILE A 152 -3.72 -7.04 10.66
N PHE A 153 -3.46 -6.36 11.77
CA PHE A 153 -2.32 -5.48 11.90
C PHE A 153 -1.41 -5.84 13.08
N GLN A 154 -0.10 -5.92 12.80
CA GLN A 154 0.93 -6.03 13.81
C GLN A 154 1.80 -4.77 13.79
N PRO A 155 1.72 -3.92 14.83
CA PRO A 155 2.63 -2.78 14.93
C PRO A 155 4.08 -3.24 14.98
N HIS A 156 4.96 -2.50 14.29
CA HIS A 156 6.38 -2.80 14.21
C HIS A 156 7.20 -1.65 14.74
N ARG A 157 8.01 -1.92 15.79
CA ARG A 157 8.78 -1.00 16.62
C ARG A 157 7.93 -0.13 17.56
N ILE A 158 8.35 -0.10 18.81
CA ILE A 158 7.71 0.72 19.86
C ILE A 158 7.93 2.20 19.59
N SER A 159 9.15 2.58 19.22
CA SER A 159 9.51 3.96 18.86
C SER A 159 8.55 4.51 17.79
N ARG A 160 8.41 3.81 16.66
CA ARG A 160 7.50 4.23 15.59
C ARG A 160 6.06 4.38 16.06
N LEU A 161 5.56 3.41 16.84
CA LEU A 161 4.18 3.49 17.33
C LEU A 161 3.98 4.65 18.31
N LYS A 162 5.00 5.03 19.09
CA LYS A 162 4.97 6.20 19.96
C LYS A 162 4.98 7.51 19.17
N ASP A 163 5.95 7.64 18.26
CA ASP A 163 6.21 8.87 17.52
C ASP A 163 5.05 9.23 16.57
N LEU A 164 4.39 8.20 16.02
CA LEU A 164 3.30 8.34 15.05
C LEU A 164 1.94 7.88 15.64
N LYS A 165 1.80 7.91 16.98
CA LYS A 165 0.61 7.38 17.64
C LYS A 165 -0.69 7.99 17.11
N LYS A 166 -0.71 9.30 16.96
CA LYS A 166 -1.88 10.04 16.46
C LYS A 166 -2.24 9.57 15.06
N GLU A 167 -1.28 9.52 14.15
CA GLU A 167 -1.47 9.12 12.77
C GLU A 167 -1.95 7.67 12.65
N PHE A 168 -1.40 6.76 13.47
CA PHE A 168 -1.87 5.37 13.52
C PHE A 168 -3.32 5.26 13.92
N THR A 169 -3.79 6.07 14.89
CA THR A 169 -5.18 5.99 15.33
C THR A 169 -6.19 6.38 14.25
N TYR A 170 -5.78 7.10 13.22
CA TYR A 170 -6.60 7.48 12.06
C TYR A 170 -6.37 6.63 10.81
N ALA A 171 -5.33 5.77 10.80
CA ALA A 171 -4.92 5.06 9.60
C ALA A 171 -5.89 3.98 9.12
N PHE A 172 -6.78 3.51 10.00
CA PHE A 172 -7.67 2.37 9.73
C PHE A 172 -9.06 2.75 9.25
N LYS A 173 -9.32 4.00 8.92
CA LYS A 173 -10.67 4.48 8.51
C LYS A 173 -11.27 3.74 7.30
N GLY A 174 -10.41 3.16 6.46
CA GLY A 174 -10.84 2.36 5.30
C GLY A 174 -11.14 0.89 5.63
N ALA A 175 -11.02 0.45 6.90
CA ALA A 175 -11.38 -0.88 7.35
C ALA A 175 -12.74 -0.86 8.08
N ASP A 176 -13.43 -2.01 8.13
CA ASP A 176 -14.62 -2.21 8.96
C ASP A 176 -14.24 -2.86 10.30
N LYS A 177 -13.24 -3.75 10.27
CA LYS A 177 -12.70 -4.44 11.44
C LYS A 177 -11.18 -4.40 11.43
N VAL A 178 -10.60 -4.24 12.61
CA VAL A 178 -9.14 -4.32 12.83
C VAL A 178 -8.84 -5.36 13.88
N ILE A 179 -8.02 -6.34 13.53
CA ILE A 179 -7.45 -7.31 14.46
C ILE A 179 -6.04 -6.84 14.77
N LEU A 180 -5.83 -6.41 16.01
CA LEU A 180 -4.54 -5.91 16.48
C LEU A 180 -3.77 -7.00 17.20
N PHE A 181 -2.52 -7.20 16.78
CA PHE A 181 -1.55 -8.06 17.45
C PHE A 181 -0.60 -7.28 18.37
N PRO A 182 0.03 -7.95 19.35
CA PRO A 182 1.10 -7.34 20.13
C PRO A 182 2.21 -6.77 19.24
N ILE A 183 2.84 -5.72 19.73
CA ILE A 183 3.90 -5.01 19.01
C ILE A 183 5.07 -5.95 18.72
N TYR A 184 5.49 -6.04 17.48
CA TYR A 184 6.77 -6.63 17.13
C TYR A 184 7.88 -5.62 17.41
N THR A 185 8.67 -5.88 18.46
CA THR A 185 9.62 -4.90 19.01
C THR A 185 10.85 -4.67 18.13
N ALA A 186 11.22 -5.64 17.29
CA ALA A 186 12.44 -5.61 16.47
C ALA A 186 13.72 -5.34 17.31
N GLY A 187 13.78 -5.92 18.54
CA GLY A 187 14.90 -5.75 19.45
C GLY A 187 14.80 -4.51 20.38
N GLU A 188 13.80 -3.66 20.20
CA GLU A 188 13.59 -2.54 21.12
C GLU A 188 13.05 -3.04 22.47
N LYS A 189 13.55 -2.47 23.59
CA LYS A 189 13.03 -2.74 24.93
C LYS A 189 11.74 -1.97 25.17
N ILE A 190 10.73 -2.65 25.73
CA ILE A 190 9.48 -2.01 26.12
C ILE A 190 9.79 -1.12 27.35
N LYS A 191 9.72 0.21 27.15
CA LYS A 191 9.79 1.16 28.27
C LYS A 191 8.42 1.26 28.95
N LEU A 192 8.40 1.33 30.28
CA LEU A 192 7.19 1.58 31.07
C LEU A 192 6.43 2.81 30.55
N GLY A 193 5.10 2.71 30.47
CA GLY A 193 4.22 3.84 30.13
C GLY A 193 3.50 3.76 28.77
N PHE A 194 3.73 2.74 27.91
CA PHE A 194 2.90 2.52 26.75
C PHE A 194 1.79 1.52 27.05
N SER A 195 0.53 1.96 26.99
CA SER A 195 -0.63 1.08 27.12
C SER A 195 -1.17 0.71 25.74
N TYR A 196 -1.02 -0.58 25.38
CA TYR A 196 -1.55 -1.14 24.14
C TYR A 196 -3.08 -1.10 24.11
N LEU A 197 -3.73 -1.31 25.24
CA LEU A 197 -5.18 -1.21 25.38
C LEU A 197 -5.68 0.22 25.11
N ASN A 198 -4.98 1.24 25.62
CA ASN A 198 -5.32 2.62 25.35
C ASN A 198 -5.14 2.98 23.87
N PHE A 199 -4.08 2.45 23.24
CA PHE A 199 -3.91 2.61 21.79
C PHE A 199 -5.09 2.01 21.02
N ALA A 200 -5.53 0.79 21.36
CA ALA A 200 -6.69 0.16 20.75
C ALA A 200 -7.98 0.99 20.91
N LYS A 201 -8.22 1.52 22.12
CA LYS A 201 -9.36 2.43 22.38
C LYS A 201 -9.31 3.69 21.51
N GLU A 202 -8.13 4.28 21.33
CA GLU A 202 -7.97 5.45 20.47
C GLU A 202 -8.18 5.10 18.99
N VAL A 203 -7.76 3.93 18.52
CA VAL A 203 -8.06 3.44 17.15
C VAL A 203 -9.58 3.32 16.95
N ILE A 204 -10.30 2.71 17.91
CA ILE A 204 -11.78 2.63 17.86
C ILE A 204 -12.39 4.03 17.71
N LYS A 205 -11.98 4.95 18.56
CA LYS A 205 -12.53 6.32 18.59
C LYS A 205 -12.24 7.09 17.30
N ASN A 206 -11.00 7.07 16.83
CA ASN A 206 -10.51 7.95 15.77
C ASN A 206 -10.71 7.39 14.35
N SER A 207 -10.59 6.06 14.19
CA SER A 207 -10.87 5.38 12.92
C SER A 207 -12.32 4.92 12.79
N LYS A 208 -13.10 4.88 13.89
CA LYS A 208 -14.50 4.42 13.93
C LYS A 208 -14.67 2.98 13.44
N VAL A 209 -13.74 2.10 13.82
CA VAL A 209 -13.69 0.68 13.42
C VAL A 209 -13.90 -0.22 14.64
N LYS A 210 -14.34 -1.46 14.41
CA LYS A 210 -14.34 -2.50 15.45
C LYS A 210 -12.93 -3.04 15.61
N VAL A 211 -12.43 -3.11 16.85
CA VAL A 211 -11.08 -3.61 17.14
C VAL A 211 -11.16 -4.86 18.00
N PHE A 212 -10.38 -5.87 17.61
CA PHE A 212 -10.20 -7.14 18.34
C PHE A 212 -8.72 -7.28 18.69
N LEU A 213 -8.42 -7.59 19.94
CA LEU A 213 -7.06 -7.88 20.38
C LEU A 213 -6.85 -9.41 20.33
N ILE A 214 -5.80 -9.84 19.65
CA ILE A 214 -5.44 -11.24 19.48
C ILE A 214 -3.94 -11.39 19.68
N ASP A 215 -3.50 -12.35 20.53
CA ASP A 215 -2.12 -12.45 20.97
C ASP A 215 -1.25 -13.36 20.09
N ASN A 216 -1.85 -14.32 19.40
CA ASN A 216 -1.11 -15.32 18.65
C ASN A 216 -1.90 -15.90 17.45
N LYS A 217 -1.19 -16.65 16.62
CA LYS A 217 -1.74 -17.24 15.38
C LYS A 217 -2.87 -18.27 15.62
N PHE A 218 -2.89 -18.95 16.76
CA PHE A 218 -3.93 -19.94 17.07
C PHE A 218 -5.25 -19.27 17.43
N GLN A 219 -5.19 -18.18 18.21
CA GLN A 219 -6.37 -17.33 18.46
C GLN A 219 -6.87 -16.69 17.17
N LEU A 220 -5.95 -16.27 16.27
CA LEU A 220 -6.32 -15.75 14.96
C LEU A 220 -7.05 -16.81 14.13
N ALA A 221 -6.54 -18.04 14.05
CA ALA A 221 -7.19 -19.12 13.33
C ALA A 221 -8.60 -19.40 13.88
N LYS A 222 -8.75 -19.45 15.21
CA LYS A 222 -10.05 -19.60 15.87
C LYS A 222 -11.01 -18.46 15.51
N TYR A 223 -10.53 -17.22 15.53
CA TYR A 223 -11.33 -16.06 15.13
C TYR A 223 -11.77 -16.16 13.67
N ILE A 224 -10.86 -16.52 12.76
CA ILE A 224 -11.15 -16.67 11.33
C ILE A 224 -12.22 -17.74 11.10
N LYS A 225 -12.07 -18.92 11.69
CA LYS A 225 -13.06 -20.01 11.57
C LYS A 225 -14.48 -19.56 11.93
N ASN A 226 -14.59 -18.76 12.98
CA ASN A 226 -15.90 -18.39 13.53
C ASN A 226 -16.50 -17.12 12.89
N ASN A 227 -15.69 -16.26 12.27
CA ASN A 227 -16.13 -14.92 11.87
C ASN A 227 -15.89 -14.56 10.40
N ILE A 228 -15.06 -15.33 9.68
CA ILE A 228 -14.68 -14.98 8.30
C ILE A 228 -15.40 -15.87 7.30
N TYR A 229 -16.50 -15.34 6.78
CA TYR A 229 -17.34 -15.94 5.74
C TYR A 229 -18.10 -14.83 5.00
N GLY A 230 -18.63 -15.15 3.83
CA GLY A 230 -19.44 -14.23 3.02
C GLY A 230 -18.60 -13.20 2.28
N LYS A 231 -19.17 -12.01 2.07
CA LYS A 231 -18.59 -10.96 1.23
C LYS A 231 -17.56 -10.13 2.00
N LYS A 232 -16.38 -10.72 2.23
CA LYS A 232 -15.29 -10.11 3.00
C LYS A 232 -13.97 -10.15 2.23
N ILE A 233 -13.05 -9.31 2.65
CA ILE A 233 -11.64 -9.32 2.26
C ILE A 233 -10.78 -9.21 3.52
N VAL A 234 -9.73 -10.00 3.62
CA VAL A 234 -8.82 -10.00 4.77
C VAL A 234 -7.43 -9.57 4.32
N ILE A 235 -6.85 -8.60 5.02
CA ILE A 235 -5.55 -8.02 4.68
C ILE A 235 -4.65 -8.07 5.92
N GLY A 236 -3.59 -8.88 5.88
CA GLY A 236 -2.54 -8.87 6.89
C GLY A 236 -1.53 -7.79 6.60
N MET A 237 -1.28 -6.90 7.57
CA MET A 237 -0.37 -5.77 7.44
C MET A 237 0.65 -5.73 8.54
N GLY A 238 1.91 -5.48 8.17
CA GLY A 238 3.01 -5.30 9.12
C GLY A 238 4.35 -5.79 8.62
N ALA A 239 5.45 -5.30 9.22
CA ALA A 239 6.82 -5.67 8.87
C ALA A 239 7.39 -6.82 9.73
N GLY A 240 6.64 -7.27 10.74
CA GLY A 240 7.05 -8.32 11.69
C GLY A 240 6.63 -9.73 11.27
N SER A 241 6.33 -10.57 12.27
CA SER A 241 5.95 -11.98 12.11
C SER A 241 4.60 -12.20 11.46
N ILE A 242 3.76 -11.19 11.30
CA ILE A 242 2.40 -11.31 10.78
C ILE A 242 2.35 -11.97 9.40
N SER A 243 3.29 -11.66 8.50
CA SER A 243 3.34 -12.26 7.18
C SER A 243 3.55 -13.79 7.24
N THR A 244 4.42 -14.26 8.13
CA THR A 244 4.64 -15.68 8.37
C THR A 244 3.37 -16.32 8.91
N TRP A 245 2.73 -15.72 9.90
CA TRP A 245 1.50 -16.23 10.48
C TRP A 245 0.36 -16.31 9.46
N MET A 246 0.20 -15.29 8.63
CA MET A 246 -0.79 -15.29 7.55
C MET A 246 -0.59 -16.47 6.57
N ARG A 247 0.66 -16.81 6.24
CA ARG A 247 0.99 -17.93 5.36
C ARG A 247 0.83 -19.30 6.02
N GLU A 248 0.93 -19.37 7.35
CA GLU A 248 0.71 -20.58 8.13
C GLU A 248 -0.78 -20.85 8.39
N LEU A 249 -1.65 -19.85 8.30
CA LEU A 249 -3.08 -19.97 8.55
C LEU A 249 -3.75 -21.14 7.82
N PRO A 250 -3.48 -21.41 6.51
CA PRO A 250 -4.12 -22.54 5.82
C PRO A 250 -3.91 -23.90 6.49
N LYS A 251 -2.83 -24.05 7.26
CA LYS A 251 -2.57 -25.29 8.03
C LYS A 251 -3.32 -25.36 9.35
N LEU A 252 -3.87 -24.23 9.80
CA LEU A 252 -4.59 -24.07 11.05
C LEU A 252 -6.11 -23.96 10.86
N LEU A 253 -6.57 -23.69 9.63
CA LEU A 253 -7.96 -23.57 9.20
C LEU A 253 -8.49 -24.88 8.64
#